data_b7e86576a901a49c64a76ca188b658fe
#
_entry.id   b7e86576a901a49c64a76ca188b658fe
#
_cell.length_a   1.000
_cell.length_b   1.000
_cell.length_c   1.000
_cell.angle_alpha   90.00
_cell.angle_beta   90.00
_cell.angle_gamma   90.00
#
_symmetry.space_group_name_H-M   'P 1'
#
loop_
_entity.id
_entity.type
_entity.pdbx_description
1 polymer ?
#
loop_
_entity_poly.entity_id
_entity_poly.type
_entity_poly.pdbx_seq_one_letter_code
_entity_poly.pdbx_strand_id
1 'polypeptide(L)'
;SLHTLPGILPAVISARRSGITRVFVPLEARSEAQLVPGIEVCAFAHLADFVQAFGGQAKRARVLGLAAQESVLKNAGDEGMRSGGVGDFSQVRGHNSAIEAVAIAASGGHHLMMIGEPGSGKTMMASRLPSILPELEQSDALTASAIHSIAGDLSSGQLLTEPPFQAPHHSMSIPAMVGGGSGVIRPGAASLAHAGILFLDEATEFAPAVLDSLRQPLESGWVRIQRSGHTARYPASFQLVMATNPCPCGHLGGRIRSCSCSSIQRRRYLARLSGPLIDRIDITLSMSCLLYTSDAA
;
A
#
# COMPACT_ATOMS: atom_id res chain seq x y z
N SER A 1 -33.22 -2.69 1.87
CA SER A 1 -32.06 -3.15 1.07
C SER A 1 -31.00 -3.75 1.96
N LEU A 2 -30.21 -4.65 1.41
CA LEU A 2 -28.97 -5.13 2.01
C LEU A 2 -27.85 -4.28 1.43
N HIS A 3 -26.90 -3.86 2.29
CA HIS A 3 -25.78 -3.04 1.89
C HIS A 3 -24.48 -3.81 2.11
N THR A 4 -23.50 -3.57 1.26
CA THR A 4 -22.17 -4.15 1.42
C THR A 4 -21.42 -3.48 2.57
N LEU A 5 -20.53 -4.23 3.18
CA LEU A 5 -19.61 -3.77 4.23
C LEU A 5 -18.19 -4.07 3.79
N PRO A 6 -17.20 -3.26 4.18
CA PRO A 6 -15.79 -3.58 3.96
C PRO A 6 -15.43 -4.93 4.61
N GLY A 7 -14.59 -5.73 3.93
CA GLY A 7 -14.10 -7.00 4.48
C GLY A 7 -14.94 -8.24 4.11
N ILE A 8 -15.72 -8.19 3.06
CA ILE A 8 -16.47 -9.35 2.53
C ILE A 8 -15.50 -10.47 2.14
N LEU A 9 -14.45 -10.17 1.39
CA LEU A 9 -13.49 -11.17 0.91
C LEU A 9 -12.84 -11.97 2.05
N PRO A 10 -12.24 -11.36 3.08
CA PRO A 10 -11.70 -12.11 4.21
C PRO A 10 -12.76 -12.89 5.01
N ALA A 11 -13.99 -12.40 5.09
CA ALA A 11 -15.08 -13.12 5.74
C ALA A 11 -15.43 -14.41 4.97
N VAL A 12 -15.51 -14.37 3.65
CA VAL A 12 -15.77 -15.52 2.78
C VAL A 12 -14.58 -16.51 2.81
N ILE A 13 -13.34 -16.00 2.80
CA ILE A 13 -12.14 -16.84 2.98
C ILE A 13 -12.21 -17.60 4.31
N SER A 14 -12.56 -16.91 5.40
CA SER A 14 -12.69 -17.52 6.73
C SER A 14 -13.82 -18.56 6.77
N ALA A 15 -14.97 -18.27 6.19
CA ALA A 15 -16.08 -19.19 6.08
C ALA A 15 -15.67 -20.50 5.37
N ARG A 16 -14.98 -20.38 4.23
CA ARG A 16 -14.45 -21.54 3.49
C ARG A 16 -13.47 -22.36 4.32
N ARG A 17 -12.52 -21.71 5.01
CA ARG A 17 -11.56 -22.38 5.89
C ARG A 17 -12.22 -23.13 7.04
N SER A 18 -13.38 -22.64 7.48
CA SER A 18 -14.22 -23.29 8.51
C SER A 18 -15.13 -24.40 7.96
N GLY A 19 -15.00 -24.78 6.69
CA GLY A 19 -15.78 -25.86 6.08
C GLY A 19 -17.18 -25.43 5.62
N ILE A 20 -17.51 -24.14 5.63
CA ILE A 20 -18.79 -23.63 5.11
C ILE A 20 -18.76 -23.71 3.59
N THR A 21 -19.76 -24.36 3.01
CA THR A 21 -19.87 -24.59 1.54
C THR A 21 -20.71 -23.55 0.83
N ARG A 22 -21.52 -22.79 1.57
CA ARG A 22 -22.43 -21.77 0.99
C ARG A 22 -22.45 -20.52 1.85
N VAL A 23 -22.39 -19.35 1.21
CA VAL A 23 -22.49 -18.04 1.86
C VAL A 23 -23.57 -17.18 1.22
N PHE A 24 -24.16 -16.32 2.05
CA PHE A 24 -25.21 -15.37 1.63
C PHE A 24 -24.67 -13.96 1.79
N VAL A 25 -24.66 -13.19 0.69
CA VAL A 25 -24.06 -11.85 0.67
C VAL A 25 -25.03 -10.83 0.03
N PRO A 26 -24.86 -9.54 0.31
CA PRO A 26 -25.52 -8.48 -0.45
C PRO A 26 -25.21 -8.59 -1.95
N LEU A 27 -26.16 -8.22 -2.81
CA LEU A 27 -25.98 -8.29 -4.26
C LEU A 27 -24.75 -7.52 -4.75
N GLU A 28 -24.50 -6.36 -4.14
CA GLU A 28 -23.33 -5.51 -4.43
C GLU A 28 -21.97 -6.18 -4.13
N ALA A 29 -21.94 -7.11 -3.15
CA ALA A 29 -20.74 -7.83 -2.75
C ALA A 29 -20.54 -9.17 -3.50
N ARG A 30 -21.41 -9.50 -4.46
CA ARG A 30 -21.37 -10.79 -5.17
C ARG A 30 -20.05 -11.03 -5.88
N SER A 31 -19.59 -10.05 -6.65
CA SER A 31 -18.33 -10.15 -7.41
C SER A 31 -17.13 -10.40 -6.50
N GLU A 32 -17.04 -9.66 -5.39
CA GLU A 32 -15.98 -9.83 -4.41
C GLU A 32 -16.04 -11.21 -3.72
N ALA A 33 -17.21 -11.66 -3.30
CA ALA A 33 -17.39 -12.97 -2.67
C ALA A 33 -17.05 -14.14 -3.61
N GLN A 34 -17.31 -14.00 -4.92
CA GLN A 34 -17.01 -15.02 -5.94
C GLN A 34 -15.51 -15.18 -6.23
N LEU A 35 -14.65 -14.27 -5.75
CA LEU A 35 -13.19 -14.42 -5.87
C LEU A 35 -12.65 -15.61 -5.08
N VAL A 36 -13.40 -16.14 -4.11
CA VAL A 36 -13.00 -17.31 -3.32
C VAL A 36 -13.48 -18.59 -4.02
N PRO A 37 -12.59 -19.40 -4.59
CA PRO A 37 -12.99 -20.63 -5.28
C PRO A 37 -13.49 -21.68 -4.28
N GLY A 38 -14.44 -22.54 -4.71
CA GLY A 38 -14.91 -23.68 -3.93
C GLY A 38 -15.90 -23.35 -2.80
N ILE A 39 -16.60 -22.22 -2.89
CA ILE A 39 -17.72 -21.85 -2.03
C ILE A 39 -18.88 -21.35 -2.91
N GLU A 40 -20.10 -21.76 -2.59
CA GLU A 40 -21.30 -21.31 -3.29
C GLU A 40 -21.72 -19.93 -2.77
N VAL A 41 -21.83 -18.93 -3.66
CA VAL A 41 -22.20 -17.56 -3.30
C VAL A 41 -23.63 -17.27 -3.76
N CYS A 42 -24.52 -17.07 -2.80
CA CYS A 42 -25.90 -16.65 -3.01
C CYS A 42 -26.05 -15.16 -2.66
N ALA A 43 -26.42 -14.34 -3.63
CA ALA A 43 -26.51 -12.88 -3.47
C ALA A 43 -27.94 -12.39 -3.53
N PHE A 44 -28.32 -11.48 -2.60
CA PHE A 44 -29.66 -10.91 -2.48
C PHE A 44 -29.61 -9.39 -2.37
N ALA A 45 -30.54 -8.71 -3.06
CA ALA A 45 -30.69 -7.25 -2.95
C ALA A 45 -31.47 -6.82 -1.69
N HIS A 46 -32.41 -7.67 -1.27
CA HIS A 46 -33.29 -7.38 -0.13
C HIS A 46 -33.36 -8.57 0.83
N LEU A 47 -33.48 -8.28 2.13
CA LEU A 47 -33.68 -9.32 3.14
C LEU A 47 -34.96 -10.13 2.90
N ALA A 48 -36.01 -9.51 2.32
CA ALA A 48 -37.25 -10.20 1.97
C ALA A 48 -37.01 -11.32 0.94
N ASP A 49 -36.15 -11.09 -0.03
CA ASP A 49 -35.82 -12.08 -1.08
C ASP A 49 -35.08 -13.28 -0.47
N PHE A 50 -34.17 -13.00 0.48
CA PHE A 50 -33.49 -14.04 1.28
C PHE A 50 -34.49 -14.89 2.08
N VAL A 51 -35.44 -14.25 2.82
CA VAL A 51 -36.46 -14.97 3.61
C VAL A 51 -37.37 -15.81 2.72
N GLN A 52 -37.76 -15.30 1.54
CA GLN A 52 -38.60 -16.05 0.59
C GLN A 52 -37.84 -17.24 -0.01
N ALA A 53 -36.55 -17.12 -0.27
CA ALA A 53 -35.72 -18.22 -0.79
C ALA A 53 -35.66 -19.41 0.18
N PHE A 54 -35.91 -19.19 1.49
CA PHE A 54 -35.99 -20.21 2.52
C PHE A 54 -37.43 -20.57 2.93
N GLY A 55 -38.43 -20.26 2.07
CA GLY A 55 -39.84 -20.60 2.30
C GLY A 55 -40.57 -19.71 3.31
N GLY A 56 -39.94 -18.64 3.77
CA GLY A 56 -40.58 -17.67 4.67
C GLY A 56 -41.46 -16.67 3.93
N GLN A 57 -42.44 -16.11 4.63
CA GLN A 57 -43.28 -15.01 4.11
C GLN A 57 -42.69 -13.66 4.52
N ALA A 58 -42.19 -12.89 3.57
CA ALA A 58 -41.73 -11.51 3.80
C ALA A 58 -42.18 -10.62 2.65
N LYS A 59 -42.66 -9.43 2.99
CA LYS A 59 -43.00 -8.39 2.02
C LYS A 59 -41.86 -7.39 1.93
N ARG A 60 -41.50 -6.94 0.71
CA ARG A 60 -40.61 -5.81 0.56
C ARG A 60 -41.24 -4.59 1.19
N ALA A 61 -40.61 -4.01 2.21
CA ALA A 61 -41.03 -2.75 2.76
C ALA A 61 -41.03 -1.68 1.66
N ARG A 62 -42.10 -0.95 1.45
CA ARG A 62 -42.08 0.27 0.65
C ARG A 62 -41.19 1.28 1.39
N VAL A 63 -40.03 1.58 0.86
CA VAL A 63 -39.22 2.69 1.33
C VAL A 63 -40.00 3.96 0.99
N LEU A 64 -40.73 4.54 1.94
CA LEU A 64 -41.22 5.91 1.83
C LEU A 64 -39.93 6.77 1.77
N GLY A 65 -39.69 7.35 0.59
CA GLY A 65 -38.67 8.28 0.18
C GLY A 65 -37.85 8.98 1.27
N LEU A 66 -36.94 8.26 1.91
CA LEU A 66 -35.73 8.89 2.38
C LEU A 66 -34.82 8.90 1.14
N ALA A 67 -34.68 10.11 0.57
CA ALA A 67 -33.67 10.37 -0.44
C ALA A 67 -32.40 9.69 -0.02
N ALA A 68 -31.88 8.88 -0.92
CA ALA A 68 -30.57 8.28 -0.77
C ALA A 68 -29.63 9.37 -0.25
N GLN A 69 -29.22 9.26 0.99
CA GLN A 69 -28.00 9.89 1.42
C GLN A 69 -26.88 9.10 0.74
N GLU A 70 -26.80 9.31 -0.59
CA GLU A 70 -25.60 9.04 -1.34
C GLU A 70 -24.47 9.77 -0.67
N SER A 71 -23.53 8.98 -0.15
CA SER A 71 -22.15 9.37 -0.09
C SER A 71 -21.78 10.65 0.68
N VAL A 72 -21.76 10.60 2.00
CA VAL A 72 -20.88 11.46 2.80
C VAL A 72 -19.52 10.78 3.08
N LEU A 73 -19.19 9.69 2.40
CA LEU A 73 -17.90 9.00 2.49
C LEU A 73 -17.04 9.11 1.22
N LYS A 74 -17.43 9.98 0.29
CA LYS A 74 -16.57 10.38 -0.81
C LYS A 74 -16.08 11.80 -0.59
N ASN A 75 -15.20 12.02 0.36
CA ASN A 75 -14.29 13.18 0.36
C ASN A 75 -13.37 13.11 1.59
N ALA A 76 -12.51 12.12 1.63
CA ALA A 76 -11.18 12.31 2.16
C ALA A 76 -10.30 12.03 0.94
N GLY A 77 -9.87 13.12 0.31
CA GLY A 77 -8.97 13.05 -0.81
C GLY A 77 -7.72 12.29 -0.41
N ASP A 78 -7.63 11.11 -0.95
CA ASP A 78 -6.37 10.50 -1.20
C ASP A 78 -6.46 10.06 -2.66
N GLU A 79 -5.76 10.81 -3.51
CA GLU A 79 -5.35 10.35 -4.82
C GLU A 79 -4.38 9.20 -4.59
N GLY A 80 -4.88 8.11 -4.00
CA GLY A 80 -4.24 6.83 -4.05
C GLY A 80 -4.02 6.53 -5.53
N MET A 81 -2.79 6.63 -5.95
CA MET A 81 -2.30 6.42 -7.30
C MET A 81 -2.77 5.03 -7.75
N ARG A 82 -3.96 5.01 -8.36
CA ARG A 82 -4.44 3.83 -9.07
C ARG A 82 -3.39 3.49 -10.11
N SER A 83 -3.12 2.23 -10.35
CA SER A 83 -2.21 1.70 -11.37
C SER A 83 -2.58 2.08 -12.83
N GLY A 84 -3.31 3.15 -13.03
CA GLY A 84 -3.59 3.77 -14.32
C GLY A 84 -2.51 4.80 -14.65
N GLY A 85 -1.41 4.38 -15.27
CA GLY A 85 -0.42 5.30 -15.82
C GLY A 85 0.93 5.37 -15.11
N VAL A 86 1.30 4.37 -14.31
CA VAL A 86 2.69 4.21 -13.87
C VAL A 86 3.52 3.95 -15.12
N GLY A 87 4.43 4.87 -15.47
CA GLY A 87 5.28 4.69 -16.65
C GLY A 87 6.13 3.41 -16.52
N ASP A 88 6.41 2.79 -17.65
CA ASP A 88 7.25 1.61 -17.72
C ASP A 88 8.70 1.93 -17.34
N PHE A 89 9.36 1.03 -16.63
CA PHE A 89 10.76 1.19 -16.22
C PHE A 89 11.71 1.32 -17.41
N SER A 90 11.35 0.77 -18.57
CA SER A 90 12.08 0.95 -19.85
C SER A 90 12.18 2.41 -20.32
N GLN A 91 11.34 3.30 -19.79
CA GLN A 91 11.39 4.74 -20.08
C GLN A 91 12.48 5.48 -19.28
N VAL A 92 13.08 4.83 -18.28
CA VAL A 92 14.19 5.41 -17.51
C VAL A 92 15.42 5.48 -18.40
N ARG A 93 15.98 6.68 -18.55
CA ARG A 93 17.18 6.92 -19.35
C ARG A 93 18.30 7.47 -18.48
N GLY A 94 19.53 7.11 -18.83
CA GLY A 94 20.69 7.47 -18.02
C GLY A 94 20.76 6.65 -16.72
N HIS A 95 21.66 7.00 -15.81
CA HIS A 95 21.81 6.32 -14.51
C HIS A 95 21.97 4.77 -14.61
N ASN A 96 22.78 4.27 -15.54
CA ASN A 96 22.89 2.83 -15.79
C ASN A 96 23.16 2.01 -14.51
N SER A 97 24.03 2.47 -13.62
CA SER A 97 24.31 1.83 -12.34
C SER A 97 23.09 1.82 -11.41
N ALA A 98 22.25 2.86 -11.47
CA ALA A 98 21.04 2.93 -10.69
C ALA A 98 19.97 1.99 -11.25
N ILE A 99 19.83 1.90 -12.56
CA ILE A 99 18.93 0.96 -13.24
C ILE A 99 19.30 -0.48 -12.84
N GLU A 100 20.59 -0.83 -12.89
CA GLU A 100 21.08 -2.15 -12.47
C GLU A 100 20.80 -2.44 -11.00
N ALA A 101 21.10 -1.50 -10.10
CA ALA A 101 20.84 -1.66 -8.67
C ALA A 101 19.33 -1.83 -8.36
N VAL A 102 18.47 -1.07 -9.05
CA VAL A 102 17.01 -1.22 -8.92
C VAL A 102 16.52 -2.55 -9.46
N ALA A 103 17.08 -3.03 -10.58
CA ALA A 103 16.74 -4.34 -11.13
C ALA A 103 17.16 -5.48 -10.17
N ILE A 104 18.33 -5.39 -9.55
CA ILE A 104 18.79 -6.33 -8.52
C ILE A 104 17.86 -6.29 -7.30
N ALA A 105 17.52 -5.08 -6.85
CA ALA A 105 16.59 -4.90 -5.73
C ALA A 105 15.21 -5.52 -6.01
N ALA A 106 14.69 -5.32 -7.22
CA ALA A 106 13.41 -5.88 -7.65
C ALA A 106 13.44 -7.41 -7.72
N SER A 107 14.49 -7.99 -8.33
CA SER A 107 14.58 -9.44 -8.51
C SER A 107 14.80 -10.22 -7.21
N GLY A 108 15.46 -9.60 -6.22
CA GLY A 108 15.74 -10.21 -4.91
C GLY A 108 14.77 -9.79 -3.80
N GLY A 109 13.85 -8.88 -4.05
CA GLY A 109 12.99 -8.30 -3.00
C GLY A 109 13.77 -7.48 -1.97
N HIS A 110 14.97 -6.98 -2.33
CA HIS A 110 15.88 -6.27 -1.46
C HIS A 110 15.37 -4.87 -1.11
N HIS A 111 15.51 -4.48 0.16
CA HIS A 111 15.21 -3.12 0.59
C HIS A 111 16.22 -2.14 0.02
N LEU A 112 15.71 -1.03 -0.53
CA LEU A 112 16.51 -0.07 -1.29
C LEU A 112 16.43 1.33 -0.68
N MET A 113 17.56 2.01 -0.55
CA MET A 113 17.62 3.43 -0.23
C MET A 113 18.34 4.21 -1.34
N MET A 114 17.67 5.21 -1.88
CA MET A 114 18.20 6.13 -2.88
C MET A 114 18.53 7.47 -2.25
N ILE A 115 19.79 7.87 -2.33
CA ILE A 115 20.28 9.17 -1.83
C ILE A 115 20.71 10.00 -3.03
N GLY A 116 20.16 11.20 -3.17
CA GLY A 116 20.55 12.07 -4.30
C GLY A 116 19.95 13.45 -4.21
N GLU A 117 20.46 14.35 -5.04
CA GLU A 117 19.97 15.73 -5.14
C GLU A 117 18.49 15.79 -5.55
N PRO A 118 17.78 16.87 -5.23
CA PRO A 118 16.47 17.14 -5.82
C PRO A 118 16.57 17.08 -7.36
N GLY A 119 15.59 16.42 -8.00
CA GLY A 119 15.57 16.27 -9.47
C GLY A 119 16.49 15.15 -10.00
N SER A 120 17.14 14.33 -9.17
CA SER A 120 17.96 13.19 -9.62
C SER A 120 17.15 11.96 -10.08
N GLY A 121 15.83 12.01 -10.11
CA GLY A 121 14.98 10.93 -10.62
C GLY A 121 14.61 9.84 -9.63
N LYS A 122 14.87 10.01 -8.32
CA LYS A 122 14.55 9.01 -7.27
C LYS A 122 13.09 8.58 -7.29
N THR A 123 12.17 9.54 -7.18
CA THR A 123 10.71 9.30 -7.18
C THR A 123 10.25 8.66 -8.49
N MET A 124 10.81 9.10 -9.63
CA MET A 124 10.52 8.51 -10.93
C MET A 124 10.94 7.03 -11.00
N MET A 125 12.10 6.66 -10.49
CA MET A 125 12.54 5.26 -10.45
C MET A 125 11.67 4.42 -9.53
N ALA A 126 11.38 4.92 -8.32
CA ALA A 126 10.54 4.20 -7.36
C ALA A 126 9.14 3.94 -7.90
N SER A 127 8.51 4.96 -8.54
CA SER A 127 7.15 4.81 -9.08
C SER A 127 7.07 3.83 -10.26
N ARG A 128 8.16 3.60 -10.99
CA ARG A 128 8.22 2.64 -12.10
C ARG A 128 8.67 1.24 -11.68
N LEU A 129 9.13 1.06 -10.45
CA LEU A 129 9.61 -0.23 -9.95
C LEU A 129 8.53 -1.34 -10.03
N PRO A 130 7.23 -1.09 -9.77
CA PRO A 130 6.20 -2.09 -9.94
C PRO A 130 6.15 -2.74 -11.33
N SER A 131 6.49 -2.00 -12.40
CA SER A 131 6.44 -2.51 -13.78
C SER A 131 7.48 -3.60 -14.10
N ILE A 132 8.48 -3.79 -13.24
CA ILE A 132 9.50 -4.84 -13.40
C ILE A 132 9.38 -5.95 -12.36
N LEU A 133 8.39 -5.88 -11.46
CA LEU A 133 8.07 -6.96 -10.54
C LEU A 133 7.22 -8.01 -11.23
N PRO A 134 7.33 -9.30 -10.83
CA PRO A 134 6.42 -10.33 -11.32
C PRO A 134 4.99 -10.10 -10.81
N GLU A 135 4.01 -10.64 -11.53
CA GLU A 135 2.64 -10.70 -11.02
C GLU A 135 2.58 -11.48 -9.71
N LEU A 136 1.59 -11.13 -8.88
CA LEU A 136 1.39 -11.80 -7.59
C LEU A 136 1.01 -13.27 -7.78
N GLU A 137 1.59 -14.14 -6.97
CA GLU A 137 1.09 -15.51 -6.84
C GLU A 137 -0.33 -15.51 -6.27
N GLN A 138 -1.13 -16.53 -6.60
CA GLN A 138 -2.53 -16.60 -6.21
C GLN A 138 -2.77 -16.44 -4.69
N SER A 139 -1.86 -16.96 -3.86
CA SER A 139 -1.92 -16.82 -2.40
C SER A 139 -1.75 -15.38 -1.94
N ASP A 140 -0.80 -14.67 -2.54
CA ASP A 140 -0.48 -13.29 -2.22
C ASP A 140 -1.53 -12.33 -2.81
N ALA A 141 -1.98 -12.60 -4.03
CA ALA A 141 -3.09 -11.88 -4.66
C ALA A 141 -4.36 -11.93 -3.79
N LEU A 142 -4.70 -13.10 -3.27
CA LEU A 142 -5.85 -13.26 -2.39
C LEU A 142 -5.67 -12.55 -1.04
N THR A 143 -4.47 -12.63 -0.47
CA THR A 143 -4.14 -11.98 0.81
C THR A 143 -4.12 -10.45 0.69
N ALA A 144 -3.44 -9.91 -0.32
CA ALA A 144 -3.42 -8.49 -0.61
C ALA A 144 -4.82 -7.95 -0.89
N SER A 145 -5.61 -8.63 -1.74
CA SER A 145 -6.99 -8.26 -2.02
C SER A 145 -7.88 -8.27 -0.77
N ALA A 146 -7.67 -9.23 0.15
CA ALA A 146 -8.40 -9.29 1.42
C ALA A 146 -8.08 -8.08 2.33
N ILE A 147 -6.83 -7.62 2.35
CA ILE A 147 -6.42 -6.43 3.10
C ILE A 147 -7.07 -5.18 2.49
N HIS A 148 -7.03 -5.03 1.16
CA HIS A 148 -7.67 -3.92 0.45
C HIS A 148 -9.20 -3.93 0.59
N SER A 149 -9.83 -5.11 0.66
CA SER A 149 -11.26 -5.25 0.98
C SER A 149 -11.61 -4.67 2.34
N ILE A 150 -10.79 -4.93 3.39
CA ILE A 150 -10.99 -4.37 4.74
C ILE A 150 -10.82 -2.84 4.72
N ALA A 151 -9.90 -2.32 3.93
CA ALA A 151 -9.71 -0.87 3.76
C ALA A 151 -10.89 -0.20 3.02
N GLY A 152 -11.62 -0.96 2.19
CA GLY A 152 -12.66 -0.46 1.32
C GLY A 152 -12.15 -0.03 -0.07
N ASP A 153 -10.92 -0.41 -0.41
CA ASP A 153 -10.23 0.00 -1.65
C ASP A 153 -10.31 -1.04 -2.77
N LEU A 154 -10.93 -2.20 -2.53
CA LEU A 154 -11.12 -3.24 -3.55
C LEU A 154 -12.28 -2.86 -4.49
N SER A 155 -12.01 -2.00 -5.45
CA SER A 155 -13.02 -1.30 -6.25
C SER A 155 -13.63 -2.09 -7.41
N SER A 156 -13.03 -3.20 -7.86
CA SER A 156 -13.44 -3.87 -9.10
C SER A 156 -14.02 -5.27 -8.94
N GLY A 157 -14.07 -5.81 -7.70
CA GLY A 157 -14.44 -7.22 -7.51
C GLY A 157 -13.50 -8.19 -8.24
N GLN A 158 -12.27 -7.76 -8.49
CA GLN A 158 -11.18 -8.54 -9.05
C GLN A 158 -10.04 -8.66 -8.04
N LEU A 159 -9.29 -9.76 -8.11
CA LEU A 159 -8.07 -9.91 -7.34
C LEU A 159 -7.02 -8.92 -7.84
N LEU A 160 -6.21 -8.42 -6.92
CA LEU A 160 -5.00 -7.71 -7.27
C LEU A 160 -4.03 -8.72 -7.90
N THR A 161 -3.66 -8.48 -9.14
CA THR A 161 -2.66 -9.29 -9.86
C THR A 161 -1.29 -8.65 -9.86
N GLU A 162 -1.25 -7.32 -9.78
CA GLU A 162 -0.02 -6.54 -9.70
C GLU A 162 0.37 -6.26 -8.24
N PRO A 163 1.68 -6.22 -7.92
CA PRO A 163 2.16 -5.84 -6.60
C PRO A 163 1.68 -4.46 -6.19
N PRO A 164 1.05 -4.31 -5.00
CA PRO A 164 0.58 -3.02 -4.52
C PRO A 164 1.74 -2.02 -4.34
N PHE A 165 1.51 -0.77 -4.72
CA PHE A 165 2.45 0.32 -4.52
C PHE A 165 1.82 1.36 -3.57
N GLN A 166 2.43 1.55 -2.41
CA GLN A 166 2.01 2.52 -1.41
C GLN A 166 3.07 3.59 -1.24
N ALA A 167 2.70 4.85 -1.46
CA ALA A 167 3.60 6.01 -1.34
C ALA A 167 2.99 7.04 -0.37
N PRO A 168 2.99 6.76 0.94
CA PRO A 168 2.39 7.65 1.90
C PRO A 168 3.16 8.96 2.03
N HIS A 169 2.44 10.07 2.25
CA HIS A 169 3.05 11.37 2.48
C HIS A 169 3.80 11.41 3.84
N HIS A 170 4.91 12.13 3.90
CA HIS A 170 5.77 12.19 5.11
C HIS A 170 5.06 12.74 6.37
N SER A 171 3.96 13.48 6.22
CA SER A 171 3.16 13.99 7.35
C SER A 171 2.21 12.96 7.97
N MET A 172 2.19 11.71 7.48
CA MET A 172 1.27 10.70 7.97
C MET A 172 1.51 10.36 9.45
N SER A 173 0.47 9.89 10.13
CA SER A 173 0.52 9.44 11.52
C SER A 173 0.91 7.96 11.63
N ILE A 174 1.36 7.53 12.83
CA ILE A 174 1.63 6.11 13.12
C ILE A 174 0.42 5.21 12.80
N PRO A 175 -0.84 5.53 13.22
CA PRO A 175 -1.98 4.72 12.85
C PRO A 175 -2.24 4.62 11.34
N ALA A 176 -1.92 5.66 10.57
CA ALA A 176 -2.03 5.62 9.12
C ALA A 176 -0.93 4.73 8.50
N MET A 177 0.28 4.68 9.08
CA MET A 177 1.38 3.83 8.62
C MET A 177 1.14 2.36 8.93
N VAL A 178 0.88 2.00 10.20
CA VAL A 178 0.79 0.59 10.62
C VAL A 178 -0.63 0.11 10.88
N GLY A 179 -1.61 1.00 10.85
CA GLY A 179 -3.01 0.66 11.09
C GLY A 179 -3.51 1.11 12.47
N GLY A 180 -4.81 1.21 12.57
CA GLY A 180 -5.49 1.69 13.78
C GLY A 180 -6.93 2.08 13.50
N GLY A 181 -7.53 2.84 14.40
CA GLY A 181 -8.90 3.33 14.29
C GLY A 181 -9.57 3.46 15.65
N SER A 182 -10.60 4.28 15.77
CA SER A 182 -11.37 4.50 17.02
C SER A 182 -12.58 3.58 17.17
N GLY A 183 -12.80 2.63 16.30
CA GLY A 183 -13.87 1.64 16.32
C GLY A 183 -13.41 0.37 15.65
N VAL A 184 -13.58 0.28 14.34
CA VAL A 184 -13.03 -0.83 13.56
C VAL A 184 -11.55 -0.59 13.33
N ILE A 185 -10.71 -1.56 13.68
CA ILE A 185 -9.27 -1.52 13.40
C ILE A 185 -9.08 -1.71 11.90
N ARG A 186 -8.48 -0.71 11.23
CA ARG A 186 -8.18 -0.75 9.79
C ARG A 186 -6.69 -0.99 9.55
N PRO A 187 -6.32 -1.66 8.44
CA PRO A 187 -4.94 -1.77 8.02
C PRO A 187 -4.36 -0.40 7.65
N GLY A 188 -3.06 -0.19 7.88
CA GLY A 188 -2.32 0.97 7.45
C GLY A 188 -1.53 0.73 6.17
N ALA A 189 -0.78 1.77 5.71
CA ALA A 189 0.01 1.72 4.49
C ALA A 189 0.97 0.51 4.41
N ALA A 190 1.58 0.12 5.53
CA ALA A 190 2.47 -1.04 5.60
C ALA A 190 1.76 -2.35 5.23
N SER A 191 0.49 -2.52 5.66
CA SER A 191 -0.31 -3.70 5.32
C SER A 191 -0.91 -3.61 3.91
N LEU A 192 -1.27 -2.41 3.47
CA LEU A 192 -1.74 -2.17 2.10
C LEU A 192 -0.64 -2.40 1.06
N ALA A 193 0.63 -2.27 1.45
CA ALA A 193 1.79 -2.61 0.62
C ALA A 193 2.16 -4.10 0.64
N HIS A 194 1.38 -4.97 1.30
CA HIS A 194 1.69 -6.40 1.40
C HIS A 194 1.90 -7.05 0.04
N ALA A 195 2.96 -7.86 -0.10
CA ALA A 195 3.44 -8.47 -1.33
C ALA A 195 3.80 -7.48 -2.45
N GLY A 196 4.02 -6.20 -2.11
CA GLY A 196 4.38 -5.14 -3.03
C GLY A 196 5.42 -4.19 -2.44
N ILE A 197 5.26 -2.89 -2.68
CA ILE A 197 6.25 -1.86 -2.37
C ILE A 197 5.66 -0.84 -1.41
N LEU A 198 6.40 -0.55 -0.33
CA LEU A 198 6.21 0.64 0.49
C LEU A 198 7.30 1.65 0.12
N PHE A 199 6.91 2.74 -0.52
CA PHE A 199 7.83 3.80 -0.93
C PHE A 199 7.73 4.99 0.03
N LEU A 200 8.85 5.38 0.64
CA LEU A 200 8.96 6.55 1.49
C LEU A 200 9.78 7.62 0.76
N ASP A 201 9.10 8.55 0.13
CA ASP A 201 9.77 9.72 -0.44
C ASP A 201 10.13 10.71 0.66
N GLU A 202 11.25 11.41 0.50
CA GLU A 202 11.76 12.33 1.53
C GLU A 202 11.83 11.66 2.92
N ALA A 203 12.35 10.44 2.99
CA ALA A 203 12.31 9.58 4.19
C ALA A 203 12.81 10.29 5.47
N THR A 204 13.74 11.23 5.36
CA THR A 204 14.24 12.04 6.49
C THR A 204 13.23 13.08 6.99
N GLU A 205 12.14 13.34 6.27
CA GLU A 205 11.09 14.29 6.71
C GLU A 205 9.98 13.61 7.52
N PHE A 206 9.91 12.28 7.48
CA PHE A 206 8.99 11.55 8.36
C PHE A 206 9.34 11.74 9.84
N ALA A 207 8.33 11.76 10.68
CA ALA A 207 8.54 11.72 12.13
C ALA A 207 9.29 10.42 12.51
N PRO A 208 10.36 10.48 13.31
CA PRO A 208 11.14 9.28 13.67
C PRO A 208 10.31 8.15 14.25
N ALA A 209 9.28 8.47 15.05
CA ALA A 209 8.36 7.47 15.60
C ALA A 209 7.54 6.71 14.55
N VAL A 210 7.24 7.34 13.40
CA VAL A 210 6.57 6.69 12.27
C VAL A 210 7.51 5.70 11.60
N LEU A 211 8.76 6.09 11.35
CA LEU A 211 9.78 5.21 10.79
C LEU A 211 10.07 4.03 11.73
N ASP A 212 10.18 4.28 13.04
CA ASP A 212 10.40 3.24 14.05
C ASP A 212 9.25 2.22 14.12
N SER A 213 8.02 2.63 13.79
CA SER A 213 6.87 1.72 13.74
C SER A 213 6.98 0.65 12.65
N LEU A 214 7.84 0.86 11.64
CA LEU A 214 8.11 -0.10 10.56
C LEU A 214 9.05 -1.24 10.97
N ARG A 215 9.75 -1.14 12.10
CA ARG A 215 10.70 -2.19 12.54
C ARG A 215 10.00 -3.54 12.67
N GLN A 216 8.86 -3.57 13.36
CA GLN A 216 8.12 -4.82 13.57
C GLN A 216 7.68 -5.48 12.26
N PRO A 217 7.00 -4.80 11.32
CA PRO A 217 6.64 -5.43 10.06
C PRO A 217 7.84 -5.86 9.22
N LEU A 218 8.94 -5.10 9.20
CA LEU A 218 10.16 -5.48 8.50
C LEU A 218 10.85 -6.73 9.07
N GLU A 219 10.68 -7.00 10.38
CA GLU A 219 11.23 -8.20 11.03
C GLU A 219 10.33 -9.42 10.90
N SER A 220 9.04 -9.22 11.13
CA SER A 220 8.09 -10.32 11.28
C SER A 220 7.19 -10.56 10.08
N GLY A 221 7.12 -9.61 9.13
CA GLY A 221 6.14 -9.62 8.04
C GLY A 221 4.71 -9.34 8.49
N TRP A 222 4.51 -8.85 9.74
CA TRP A 222 3.19 -8.64 10.32
C TRP A 222 3.12 -7.35 11.12
N VAL A 223 1.96 -6.72 11.09
CA VAL A 223 1.58 -5.66 12.01
C VAL A 223 0.61 -6.22 13.03
N ARG A 224 0.86 -5.98 14.31
CA ARG A 224 -0.06 -6.30 15.41
C ARG A 224 -0.56 -5.01 16.04
N ILE A 225 -1.88 -4.83 16.07
CA ILE A 225 -2.55 -3.67 16.63
C ILE A 225 -3.36 -4.14 17.84
N GLN A 226 -3.10 -3.57 19.01
CA GLN A 226 -3.85 -3.85 20.24
C GLN A 226 -4.57 -2.57 20.67
N ARG A 227 -5.89 -2.62 20.83
CA ARG A 227 -6.70 -1.51 21.33
C ARG A 227 -7.91 -2.00 22.12
N SER A 228 -8.11 -1.43 23.31
CA SER A 228 -9.37 -1.56 24.11
C SER A 228 -9.98 -2.95 24.10
N GLY A 229 -9.17 -4.00 24.37
CA GLY A 229 -9.64 -5.39 24.38
C GLY A 229 -9.70 -6.08 23.02
N HIS A 230 -9.42 -5.41 21.94
CA HIS A 230 -9.35 -5.99 20.59
C HIS A 230 -7.91 -6.07 20.09
N THR A 231 -7.57 -7.20 19.47
CA THR A 231 -6.28 -7.39 18.79
C THR A 231 -6.54 -7.72 17.32
N ALA A 232 -5.95 -6.95 16.44
CA ALA A 232 -5.90 -7.27 15.01
C ALA A 232 -4.47 -7.58 14.59
N ARG A 233 -4.32 -8.48 13.61
CA ARG A 233 -3.04 -8.82 13.01
C ARG A 233 -3.20 -8.81 11.50
N TYR A 234 -2.39 -7.98 10.83
CA TYR A 234 -2.40 -7.85 9.38
C TYR A 234 -1.06 -8.28 8.79
N PRO A 235 -1.05 -9.02 7.69
CA PRO A 235 0.16 -9.23 6.90
C PRO A 235 0.73 -7.90 6.44
N ALA A 236 2.06 -7.78 6.46
CA ALA A 236 2.79 -6.58 6.05
C ALA A 236 4.21 -6.97 5.60
N SER A 237 4.31 -7.96 4.70
CA SER A 237 5.54 -8.30 4.02
C SER A 237 5.62 -7.48 2.74
N PHE A 238 6.52 -6.52 2.69
CA PHE A 238 6.68 -5.59 1.57
C PHE A 238 8.16 -5.32 1.31
N GLN A 239 8.50 -4.91 0.10
CA GLN A 239 9.78 -4.33 -0.22
C GLN A 239 9.79 -2.85 0.21
N LEU A 240 10.72 -2.46 1.09
CA LEU A 240 10.88 -1.06 1.49
C LEU A 240 11.79 -0.35 0.50
N VAL A 241 11.27 0.74 -0.08
CA VAL A 241 12.05 1.64 -0.93
C VAL A 241 12.01 3.03 -0.29
N MET A 242 13.17 3.60 -0.03
CA MET A 242 13.29 4.94 0.55
C MET A 242 14.04 5.87 -0.39
N ALA A 243 13.61 7.12 -0.46
CA ALA A 243 14.34 8.19 -1.14
C ALA A 243 14.63 9.32 -0.15
N THR A 244 15.84 9.85 -0.20
CA THR A 244 16.23 10.99 0.64
C THR A 244 17.21 11.90 -0.07
N ASN A 245 17.28 13.13 0.38
CA ASN A 245 18.34 14.06 -0.03
C ASN A 245 19.62 13.80 0.79
N PRO A 246 20.81 14.13 0.27
CA PRO A 246 22.07 13.87 0.97
C PRO A 246 22.31 14.81 2.16
N CYS A 247 21.56 15.91 2.27
CA CYS A 247 21.63 16.90 3.33
C CYS A 247 20.40 17.81 3.31
N PRO A 248 20.15 18.65 4.34
CA PRO A 248 18.97 19.52 4.38
C PRO A 248 18.83 20.47 3.19
N CYS A 249 19.93 20.99 2.62
CA CYS A 249 19.88 21.82 1.41
C CYS A 249 19.79 21.02 0.09
N GLY A 250 20.00 19.70 0.15
CA GLY A 250 19.93 18.80 -1.01
C GLY A 250 21.18 18.75 -1.90
N HIS A 251 22.17 19.66 -1.71
CA HIS A 251 23.26 19.90 -2.68
C HIS A 251 24.61 19.28 -2.30
N LEU A 252 24.67 18.36 -1.34
CA LEU A 252 25.94 17.70 -0.98
C LEU A 252 26.38 16.77 -2.12
N GLY A 253 27.56 17.04 -2.66
CA GLY A 253 28.10 16.30 -3.81
C GLY A 253 27.58 16.80 -5.18
N GLY A 254 26.74 17.82 -5.17
CA GLY A 254 26.17 18.41 -6.39
C GLY A 254 27.19 19.15 -7.25
N ARG A 255 26.97 19.05 -8.58
CA ARG A 255 27.81 19.75 -9.57
C ARG A 255 27.33 21.17 -9.87
N ILE A 256 26.05 21.46 -9.63
CA ILE A 256 25.42 22.74 -10.03
C ILE A 256 25.48 23.75 -8.88
N ARG A 257 25.28 23.30 -7.64
CA ARG A 257 25.28 24.14 -6.45
C ARG A 257 26.13 23.51 -5.35
N SER A 258 26.89 24.33 -4.65
CA SER A 258 27.66 23.88 -3.47
C SER A 258 26.79 23.76 -2.24
N CYS A 259 27.03 22.72 -1.45
CA CYS A 259 26.36 22.51 -0.16
C CYS A 259 26.82 23.54 0.88
N SER A 260 25.87 24.22 1.52
CA SER A 260 26.11 25.16 2.61
C SER A 260 25.95 24.56 4.00
N CYS A 261 25.57 23.27 4.11
CA CYS A 261 25.31 22.61 5.38
C CYS A 261 26.61 22.26 6.12
N SER A 262 26.67 22.57 7.43
CA SER A 262 27.77 22.11 8.28
C SER A 262 27.74 20.59 8.44
N SER A 263 28.88 20.00 8.85
CA SER A 263 28.98 18.56 9.14
C SER A 263 28.00 18.10 10.21
N ILE A 264 27.73 18.95 11.21
CA ILE A 264 26.75 18.68 12.30
C ILE A 264 25.33 18.64 11.75
N GLN A 265 24.95 19.57 10.88
CA GLN A 265 23.63 19.59 10.25
C GLN A 265 23.40 18.35 9.39
N ARG A 266 24.38 17.95 8.59
CA ARG A 266 24.32 16.72 7.77
C ARG A 266 24.15 15.47 8.62
N ARG A 267 24.94 15.35 9.70
CA ARG A 267 24.83 14.20 10.61
C ARG A 267 23.47 14.15 11.30
N ARG A 268 22.94 15.28 11.79
CA ARG A 268 21.61 15.36 12.40
C ARG A 268 20.48 15.03 11.43
N TYR A 269 20.64 15.42 10.16
CA TYR A 269 19.67 15.14 9.12
C TYR A 269 19.55 13.64 8.85
N LEU A 270 20.65 12.97 8.59
CA LEU A 270 20.67 11.52 8.35
C LEU A 270 20.34 10.71 9.62
N ALA A 271 20.66 11.22 10.81
CA ALA A 271 20.31 10.58 12.08
C ALA A 271 18.80 10.53 12.38
N ARG A 272 17.95 11.21 11.58
CA ARG A 272 16.49 11.04 11.62
C ARG A 272 16.07 9.66 11.16
N LEU A 273 16.84 9.03 10.28
CA LEU A 273 16.69 7.63 9.92
C LEU A 273 17.33 6.80 11.03
N SER A 274 16.54 6.03 11.76
CA SER A 274 17.05 5.26 12.90
C SER A 274 18.02 4.16 12.43
N GLY A 275 19.09 3.91 13.24
CA GLY A 275 20.07 2.86 12.93
C GLY A 275 19.42 1.53 12.60
N PRO A 276 18.53 0.98 13.45
CA PRO A 276 17.86 -0.29 13.19
C PRO A 276 17.01 -0.36 11.90
N LEU A 277 16.54 0.78 11.40
CA LEU A 277 15.86 0.82 10.09
C LEU A 277 16.90 0.74 8.95
N ILE A 278 18.00 1.50 9.08
CA ILE A 278 19.09 1.50 8.10
C ILE A 278 19.76 0.13 8.00
N ASP A 279 19.93 -0.58 9.12
CA ASP A 279 20.53 -1.92 9.17
C ASP A 279 19.74 -2.97 8.37
N ARG A 280 18.50 -2.66 7.99
CA ARG A 280 17.64 -3.52 7.15
C ARG A 280 17.64 -3.15 5.68
N ILE A 281 18.35 -2.09 5.32
CA ILE A 281 18.48 -1.68 3.93
C ILE A 281 19.63 -2.47 3.31
N ASP A 282 19.30 -3.31 2.33
CA ASP A 282 20.27 -4.17 1.65
C ASP A 282 21.11 -3.38 0.65
N ILE A 283 20.49 -2.44 -0.05
CA ILE A 283 21.12 -1.68 -1.12
C ILE A 283 20.98 -0.18 -0.86
N THR A 284 22.11 0.53 -0.83
CA THR A 284 22.12 1.99 -0.79
C THR A 284 22.71 2.53 -2.10
N LEU A 285 21.94 3.36 -2.78
CA LEU A 285 22.27 3.90 -4.09
C LEU A 285 22.46 5.41 -4.01
N SER A 286 23.60 5.91 -4.49
CA SER A 286 23.84 7.36 -4.64
C SER A 286 23.50 7.79 -6.07
N MET A 287 22.59 8.79 -6.20
CA MET A 287 22.13 9.32 -7.48
C MET A 287 22.57 10.77 -7.64
N SER A 288 23.28 11.06 -8.71
CA SER A 288 23.62 12.44 -9.12
C SER A 288 22.61 12.96 -10.14
N CYS A 289 22.39 14.26 -10.20
CA CYS A 289 21.57 14.85 -11.26
C CYS A 289 22.24 14.64 -12.63
N LEU A 290 21.49 14.16 -13.62
CA LEU A 290 21.95 14.08 -15.00
C LEU A 290 21.93 15.47 -15.60
N LEU A 291 23.09 15.95 -16.05
CA LEU A 291 23.16 17.12 -16.90
C LEU A 291 22.83 16.67 -18.32
N TYR A 292 21.67 17.03 -18.81
CA TYR A 292 21.38 16.94 -20.24
C TYR A 292 22.22 18.04 -20.93
N THR A 293 23.44 17.69 -21.34
CA THR A 293 24.14 18.51 -22.33
C THR A 293 23.52 18.21 -23.68
N SER A 294 23.28 19.25 -24.47
CA SER A 294 22.68 19.19 -25.82
C SER A 294 23.51 18.38 -26.85
N ASP A 295 24.56 17.71 -26.43
CA ASP A 295 25.53 17.02 -27.28
C ASP A 295 25.33 15.49 -27.35
N ALA A 296 24.16 14.99 -26.93
CA ALA A 296 23.80 13.58 -27.10
C ALA A 296 22.70 13.46 -28.17
N ALA A 297 23.03 13.91 -29.40
CA ALA A 297 22.27 13.64 -30.61
C ALA A 297 23.01 12.58 -31.45
#